data_8bf9b766dcdca1f1060db40c84b1abde
#
_entry.id   8bf9b766dcdca1f1060db40c84b1abde
#
_cell.length_a   1.000
_cell.length_b   1.000
_cell.length_c   1.000
_cell.angle_alpha   90.00
_cell.angle_beta   90.00
_cell.angle_gamma   90.00
#
_symmetry.space_group_name_H-M   'P 1'
#
loop_
_entity.id
_entity.type
_entity.pdbx_description
1 polymer ?
#
loop_
_entity_poly.entity_id
_entity_poly.type
_entity_poly.pdbx_seq_one_letter_code
_entity_poly.pdbx_strand_id
1 'polypeptide(L)'
;KRGYKDLIQVRIFGPGRVPKTTIPEDGSLLEIEPRVGLGSILEFSAKRSRQNLKIGYYDAKRALYGLTGSIYYIEETREECYYVEIMKLLSELEKTEYRFKLKLPIGCSDRELFYGMLEASAKLMRIPKYNIYTADELWNETSRKYETLTDEGKEKLPKFVHAIAKLRKDYKMNLKGRSFLKLEDYTPAEIEYLVDLAGELKAKKKAGIKGHSLEGKNIALIFEKPSTRTRCAFTVGAQDEGGIPTYLAGNEIQLGDKESIEDTARVLGRMFDGIEFRGFEQRYADVLAEYSGVPVWNGLTDTTHPTQCLAMLLTMKEEFGHLKGLKVAYLGDGRNNVANSLLVGCAKIGVDVAIVAPKPLWTSESLWKRCDEYAKESGATIEITDDLDGVKGADVIYTDVWISMGEEKKEQERERLGKPYQVNAALMERTGKDTTIFSHCLPAIKEKEVTEEVFEGPQSRVFDEAENRLHTIKAVMVATLGENE
;
A
#
# COMPACT_ATOMS: atom_id res chain seq x y z
N LYS A 1 34.10 -40.50 26.43
CA LYS A 1 33.81 -41.21 25.17
C LYS A 1 32.70 -42.21 25.47
N ARG A 2 31.44 -41.76 25.45
CA ARG A 2 30.24 -42.55 25.81
C ARG A 2 29.36 -42.91 24.60
N GLY A 3 29.91 -42.80 23.36
CA GLY A 3 29.17 -43.19 22.15
C GLY A 3 28.07 -42.23 21.69
N TYR A 4 28.03 -41.00 22.22
CA TYR A 4 27.09 -39.96 21.72
C TYR A 4 27.61 -39.37 20.42
N LYS A 5 26.73 -39.24 19.43
CA LYS A 5 27.04 -38.69 18.12
C LYS A 5 26.81 -37.16 18.08
N ASP A 6 25.79 -36.67 18.80
CA ASP A 6 25.43 -35.28 18.86
C ASP A 6 25.87 -34.63 20.18
N LEU A 7 26.64 -33.58 20.11
CA LEU A 7 27.24 -32.91 21.25
C LEU A 7 26.82 -31.42 21.28
N ILE A 8 26.50 -30.94 22.48
CA ILE A 8 26.32 -29.51 22.73
C ILE A 8 27.50 -29.04 23.60
N GLN A 9 28.28 -28.10 23.09
CA GLN A 9 29.39 -27.49 23.83
C GLN A 9 29.01 -26.03 24.21
N VAL A 10 28.92 -25.75 25.50
CA VAL A 10 28.77 -24.41 26.01
C VAL A 10 30.15 -23.86 26.38
N ARG A 11 30.56 -22.81 25.68
CA ARG A 11 31.82 -22.10 25.97
C ARG A 11 31.58 -20.90 26.89
N ILE A 12 32.39 -20.85 27.95
CA ILE A 12 32.46 -19.65 28.81
C ILE A 12 33.88 -19.10 28.66
N PHE A 13 34.00 -17.81 28.36
CA PHE A 13 35.30 -17.17 28.30
C PHE A 13 35.91 -17.09 29.69
N GLY A 14 37.02 -17.80 29.90
CA GLY A 14 37.84 -17.80 31.11
C GLY A 14 39.31 -17.95 30.77
N PRO A 15 40.27 -17.61 31.70
CA PRO A 15 41.67 -17.86 31.50
C PRO A 15 41.92 -19.35 31.47
N GLY A 16 42.32 -19.90 30.31
CA GLY A 16 42.66 -21.32 30.16
C GLY A 16 42.67 -21.77 28.70
N ARG A 17 43.31 -22.93 28.44
CA ARG A 17 43.27 -23.58 27.11
C ARG A 17 41.91 -24.23 26.93
N VAL A 18 41.20 -23.88 25.86
CA VAL A 18 40.00 -24.59 25.44
C VAL A 18 40.39 -25.96 24.92
N PRO A 19 39.91 -27.07 25.51
CA PRO A 19 40.18 -28.40 24.96
C PRO A 19 39.60 -28.53 23.55
N LYS A 20 40.38 -29.07 22.61
CA LYS A 20 39.82 -29.42 21.30
C LYS A 20 38.88 -30.61 21.49
N THR A 21 37.63 -30.41 21.15
CA THR A 21 36.62 -31.46 21.11
C THR A 21 36.78 -32.22 19.79
N THR A 22 37.06 -33.52 19.86
CA THR A 22 37.12 -34.43 18.70
C THR A 22 35.72 -34.96 18.47
N ILE A 23 35.15 -34.65 17.32
CA ILE A 23 33.81 -35.11 16.92
C ILE A 23 33.98 -36.40 16.10
N PRO A 24 33.15 -37.46 16.28
CA PRO A 24 33.09 -38.60 15.37
C PRO A 24 32.76 -38.10 13.92
N GLU A 25 33.21 -38.89 12.91
CA GLU A 25 32.96 -38.54 11.50
C GLU A 25 31.48 -38.43 11.15
N ASP A 26 30.61 -39.13 11.89
CA ASP A 26 29.14 -39.12 11.75
C ASP A 26 28.42 -38.34 12.89
N GLY A 27 29.16 -37.47 13.59
CA GLY A 27 28.63 -36.70 14.72
C GLY A 27 28.43 -35.23 14.43
N SER A 28 27.52 -34.57 15.17
CA SER A 28 27.29 -33.14 15.13
C SER A 28 27.78 -32.44 16.40
N LEU A 29 28.23 -31.17 16.28
CA LEU A 29 28.60 -30.30 17.40
C LEU A 29 27.87 -28.99 17.31
N LEU A 30 27.01 -28.70 18.30
CA LEU A 30 26.44 -27.40 18.51
C LEU A 30 27.27 -26.64 19.54
N GLU A 31 27.87 -25.52 19.09
CA GLU A 31 28.62 -24.64 20.01
C GLU A 31 27.76 -23.45 20.42
N ILE A 32 27.68 -23.21 21.73
CA ILE A 32 27.02 -22.03 22.33
C ILE A 32 28.11 -21.23 23.01
N GLU A 33 28.36 -20.03 22.47
CA GLU A 33 29.35 -19.11 23.03
C GLU A 33 28.78 -17.65 23.11
N PRO A 34 29.16 -16.91 24.15
CA PRO A 34 28.70 -15.52 24.28
C PRO A 34 29.39 -14.62 23.26
N ARG A 35 28.60 -13.80 22.56
CA ARG A 35 29.07 -12.82 21.56
C ARG A 35 29.83 -11.64 22.16
N VAL A 36 29.64 -11.38 23.43
CA VAL A 36 30.25 -10.26 24.16
C VAL A 36 30.93 -10.77 25.42
N GLY A 37 31.98 -10.08 25.85
CA GLY A 37 32.67 -10.42 27.08
C GLY A 37 31.75 -10.40 28.30
N LEU A 38 31.74 -11.48 29.06
CA LEU A 38 30.93 -11.64 30.27
C LEU A 38 31.46 -10.86 31.48
N GLY A 39 32.57 -10.12 31.34
CA GLY A 39 33.23 -9.37 32.39
C GLY A 39 34.34 -10.15 33.09
N SER A 40 34.92 -9.56 34.14
CA SER A 40 35.94 -10.25 34.96
C SER A 40 35.27 -11.41 35.75
N ILE A 41 36.01 -12.49 35.94
CA ILE A 41 35.62 -13.61 36.80
C ILE A 41 35.38 -13.15 38.25
N LEU A 42 36.00 -12.06 38.66
CA LEU A 42 35.86 -11.49 40.00
C LEU A 42 34.74 -10.44 40.14
N GLU A 43 33.97 -10.21 39.10
CA GLU A 43 32.86 -9.23 39.13
C GLU A 43 31.53 -9.92 39.52
N PHE A 44 31.18 -9.81 40.81
CA PHE A 44 29.97 -10.45 41.40
C PHE A 44 28.79 -9.52 41.58
N SER A 45 28.65 -8.47 40.75
CA SER A 45 27.50 -7.56 40.88
C SER A 45 26.20 -8.21 40.39
N ALA A 46 25.11 -8.01 41.13
CA ALA A 46 23.78 -8.54 40.75
C ALA A 46 23.33 -8.02 39.37
N LYS A 47 23.70 -6.80 39.02
CA LYS A 47 23.40 -6.18 37.70
C LYS A 47 24.12 -6.94 36.58
N ARG A 48 25.41 -7.23 36.77
CA ARG A 48 26.21 -7.97 35.78
C ARG A 48 25.75 -9.42 35.62
N SER A 49 25.45 -10.08 36.72
CA SER A 49 24.94 -11.46 36.69
C SER A 49 23.62 -11.58 35.94
N ARG A 50 22.66 -10.64 36.18
CA ARG A 50 21.40 -10.61 35.41
C ARG A 50 21.62 -10.34 33.93
N GLN A 51 22.59 -9.50 33.58
CA GLN A 51 22.95 -9.23 32.19
C GLN A 51 23.56 -10.46 31.52
N ASN A 52 24.49 -11.15 32.21
CA ASN A 52 25.12 -12.36 31.70
C ASN A 52 24.11 -13.52 31.51
N LEU A 53 23.12 -13.66 32.40
CA LEU A 53 22.01 -14.60 32.21
C LEU A 53 21.21 -14.30 30.96
N LYS A 54 20.89 -13.02 30.70
CA LYS A 54 20.20 -12.63 29.46
C LYS A 54 21.05 -12.94 28.21
N ILE A 55 22.33 -12.59 28.23
CA ILE A 55 23.25 -12.87 27.12
C ILE A 55 23.25 -14.38 26.82
N GLY A 56 23.51 -15.20 27.85
CA GLY A 56 23.53 -16.67 27.69
C GLY A 56 22.23 -17.25 27.17
N TYR A 57 21.08 -16.75 27.65
CA TYR A 57 19.77 -17.18 27.16
C TYR A 57 19.57 -16.89 25.67
N TYR A 58 19.85 -15.66 25.24
CA TYR A 58 19.66 -15.29 23.83
C TYR A 58 20.71 -15.88 22.90
N ASP A 59 21.97 -16.03 23.35
CA ASP A 59 23.02 -16.71 22.57
C ASP A 59 22.72 -18.23 22.42
N ALA A 60 22.16 -18.86 23.45
CA ALA A 60 21.66 -20.23 23.33
C ALA A 60 20.49 -20.34 22.32
N LYS A 61 19.53 -19.42 22.38
CA LYS A 61 18.44 -19.35 21.39
C LYS A 61 18.97 -19.14 19.97
N ARG A 62 19.97 -18.26 19.80
CA ARG A 62 20.61 -18.03 18.50
C ARG A 62 21.18 -19.33 17.94
N ALA A 63 21.96 -20.07 18.73
CA ALA A 63 22.57 -21.32 18.29
C ALA A 63 21.51 -22.40 17.99
N LEU A 64 20.46 -22.52 18.81
CA LEU A 64 19.40 -23.51 18.65
C LEU A 64 18.43 -23.22 17.50
N TYR A 65 18.13 -21.97 17.24
CA TYR A 65 17.14 -21.56 16.24
C TYR A 65 17.76 -20.93 14.99
N GLY A 66 19.08 -20.92 14.86
CA GLY A 66 19.77 -20.37 13.69
C GLY A 66 19.57 -18.86 13.51
N LEU A 67 19.42 -18.10 14.61
CA LEU A 67 19.20 -16.65 14.51
C LEU A 67 20.44 -15.95 13.99
N THR A 68 20.25 -14.99 13.09
CA THR A 68 21.30 -14.15 12.52
C THR A 68 21.53 -12.86 13.31
N GLY A 69 22.38 -11.99 12.81
CA GLY A 69 22.74 -10.69 13.39
C GLY A 69 23.97 -10.72 14.32
N SER A 70 24.66 -9.60 14.41
CA SER A 70 25.85 -9.40 15.24
C SER A 70 25.57 -8.67 16.55
N ILE A 71 24.55 -7.82 16.57
CA ILE A 71 24.12 -6.98 17.71
C ILE A 71 22.76 -7.42 18.26
N TYR A 72 21.87 -7.80 17.35
CA TYR A 72 20.51 -8.24 17.62
C TYR A 72 20.34 -9.73 17.37
N TYR A 73 19.20 -10.29 17.75
CA TYR A 73 18.83 -11.68 17.52
C TYR A 73 17.70 -11.67 16.50
N ILE A 74 18.04 -12.01 15.24
CA ILE A 74 17.13 -11.82 14.11
C ILE A 74 16.76 -13.18 13.53
N GLU A 75 15.47 -13.44 13.45
CA GLU A 75 14.92 -14.59 12.75
C GLU A 75 14.94 -14.31 11.24
N GLU A 76 15.61 -15.18 10.50
CA GLU A 76 15.79 -15.04 9.07
C GLU A 76 14.62 -15.68 8.33
N THR A 77 13.75 -14.86 7.75
CA THR A 77 12.51 -15.28 7.11
C THR A 77 12.47 -14.98 5.61
N ARG A 78 13.55 -14.40 5.05
CA ARG A 78 13.60 -13.94 3.67
C ARG A 78 14.75 -14.57 2.89
N GLU A 79 14.51 -14.79 1.59
CA GLU A 79 15.52 -15.30 0.67
C GLU A 79 16.54 -14.19 0.29
N GLU A 80 17.70 -14.60 -0.24
CA GLU A 80 18.77 -13.67 -0.63
C GLU A 80 18.30 -12.63 -1.65
N CYS A 81 17.44 -13.02 -2.60
CA CYS A 81 16.87 -12.11 -3.62
C CYS A 81 16.13 -10.91 -3.00
N TYR A 82 15.49 -11.09 -1.86
CA TYR A 82 14.82 -10.00 -1.13
C TYR A 82 15.80 -8.86 -0.78
N TYR A 83 16.97 -9.19 -0.26
CA TYR A 83 17.98 -8.18 0.13
C TYR A 83 18.62 -7.54 -1.10
N VAL A 84 18.85 -8.31 -2.16
CA VAL A 84 19.38 -7.81 -3.43
C VAL A 84 18.43 -6.75 -4.01
N GLU A 85 17.13 -7.01 -4.04
CA GLU A 85 16.14 -6.05 -4.55
C GLU A 85 16.10 -4.75 -3.71
N ILE A 86 16.12 -4.84 -2.39
CA ILE A 86 16.19 -3.65 -1.53
C ILE A 86 17.46 -2.86 -1.79
N MET A 87 18.59 -3.54 -1.88
CA MET A 87 19.90 -2.90 -2.00
C MET A 87 20.18 -2.34 -3.40
N LYS A 88 19.39 -2.70 -4.43
CA LYS A 88 19.40 -2.03 -5.74
C LYS A 88 18.97 -0.55 -5.66
N LEU A 89 18.23 -0.16 -4.63
CA LEU A 89 17.84 1.23 -4.39
C LEU A 89 19.01 2.12 -3.94
N LEU A 90 20.19 1.54 -3.66
CA LEU A 90 21.43 2.26 -3.34
C LEU A 90 22.41 2.15 -4.50
N SER A 91 23.09 3.27 -4.78
CA SER A 91 24.21 3.27 -5.72
C SER A 91 25.41 2.46 -5.17
N GLU A 92 26.24 1.92 -6.06
CA GLU A 92 27.46 1.19 -5.66
C GLU A 92 28.45 2.05 -4.87
N LEU A 93 28.43 3.38 -5.09
CA LEU A 93 29.22 4.31 -4.31
C LEU A 93 28.75 4.38 -2.85
N GLU A 94 27.44 4.49 -2.63
CA GLU A 94 26.84 4.48 -1.29
C GLU A 94 27.09 3.15 -0.57
N LYS A 95 26.89 2.02 -1.25
CA LYS A 95 27.18 0.70 -0.70
C LYS A 95 28.63 0.58 -0.25
N THR A 96 29.58 1.08 -1.05
CA THR A 96 31.00 1.06 -0.73
C THR A 96 31.32 1.96 0.48
N GLU A 97 30.76 3.18 0.54
CA GLU A 97 30.90 4.09 1.69
C GLU A 97 30.38 3.44 2.98
N TYR A 98 29.22 2.77 2.92
CA TYR A 98 28.62 2.16 4.10
C TYR A 98 29.35 0.91 4.56
N ARG A 99 29.84 0.05 3.64
CA ARG A 99 30.72 -1.08 3.98
C ARG A 99 31.95 -0.61 4.77
N PHE A 100 32.59 0.46 4.30
CA PHE A 100 33.76 1.03 4.96
C PHE A 100 33.42 1.58 6.36
N LYS A 101 32.35 2.37 6.49
CA LYS A 101 31.93 2.96 7.77
C LYS A 101 31.51 1.91 8.80
N LEU A 102 30.91 0.83 8.37
CA LEU A 102 30.45 -0.27 9.21
C LEU A 102 31.56 -1.32 9.46
N LYS A 103 32.75 -1.15 8.87
CA LYS A 103 33.89 -2.08 8.94
C LYS A 103 33.52 -3.49 8.50
N LEU A 104 32.66 -3.62 7.48
CA LEU A 104 32.30 -4.86 6.89
C LEU A 104 33.37 -5.34 5.89
N PRO A 105 33.51 -6.66 5.63
CA PRO A 105 34.39 -7.18 4.60
C PRO A 105 34.13 -6.58 3.22
N ILE A 106 35.17 -6.36 2.42
CA ILE A 106 35.06 -5.75 1.07
C ILE A 106 34.15 -6.59 0.16
N GLY A 107 34.10 -7.89 0.35
CA GLY A 107 33.25 -8.81 -0.45
C GLY A 107 31.94 -9.21 0.24
N CYS A 108 31.47 -8.49 1.26
CA CYS A 108 30.22 -8.84 1.92
C CYS A 108 29.02 -8.73 0.95
N SER A 109 28.07 -9.65 1.09
CA SER A 109 26.84 -9.69 0.32
C SER A 109 25.96 -8.47 0.59
N ASP A 110 24.98 -8.22 -0.28
CA ASP A 110 23.97 -7.19 -0.07
C ASP A 110 23.15 -7.45 1.21
N ARG A 111 22.90 -8.72 1.55
CA ARG A 111 22.27 -9.12 2.81
C ARG A 111 23.11 -8.73 4.03
N GLU A 112 24.39 -9.02 4.02
CA GLU A 112 25.30 -8.66 5.14
C GLU A 112 25.41 -7.14 5.30
N LEU A 113 25.46 -6.40 4.19
CA LEU A 113 25.43 -4.94 4.22
C LEU A 113 24.12 -4.40 4.78
N PHE A 114 22.98 -4.94 4.34
CA PHE A 114 21.68 -4.56 4.86
C PHE A 114 21.59 -4.77 6.38
N TYR A 115 21.93 -5.96 6.88
CA TYR A 115 21.91 -6.24 8.31
C TYR A 115 22.89 -5.35 9.08
N GLY A 116 24.08 -5.11 8.56
CA GLY A 116 25.05 -4.21 9.17
C GLY A 116 24.50 -2.78 9.33
N MET A 117 23.86 -2.26 8.30
CA MET A 117 23.21 -0.94 8.34
C MET A 117 22.01 -0.94 9.31
N LEU A 118 21.17 -1.97 9.26
CA LEU A 118 19.98 -2.08 10.10
C LEU A 118 20.34 -2.17 11.59
N GLU A 119 21.22 -3.08 11.95
CA GLU A 119 21.65 -3.27 13.34
C GLU A 119 22.36 -2.04 13.94
N ALA A 120 23.23 -1.40 13.16
CA ALA A 120 23.88 -0.17 13.58
C ALA A 120 22.88 0.98 13.77
N SER A 121 21.88 1.10 12.87
CA SER A 121 20.82 2.09 12.99
C SER A 121 19.92 1.81 14.19
N ALA A 122 19.48 0.56 14.38
CA ALA A 122 18.65 0.14 15.52
C ALA A 122 19.35 0.41 16.87
N LYS A 123 20.66 0.20 16.93
CA LYS A 123 21.47 0.53 18.11
C LYS A 123 21.49 2.03 18.41
N LEU A 124 21.65 2.87 17.39
CA LEU A 124 21.58 4.33 17.54
C LEU A 124 20.19 4.80 17.94
N MET A 125 19.14 4.17 17.43
CA MET A 125 17.75 4.41 17.81
C MET A 125 17.38 3.81 19.18
N ARG A 126 18.33 3.18 19.89
CA ARG A 126 18.15 2.55 21.21
C ARG A 126 17.03 1.49 21.23
N ILE A 127 16.90 0.74 20.16
CA ILE A 127 15.99 -0.42 20.12
C ILE A 127 16.48 -1.47 21.15
N PRO A 128 15.58 -2.14 21.89
CA PRO A 128 15.98 -3.16 22.86
C PRO A 128 16.74 -4.32 22.21
N LYS A 129 17.93 -4.66 22.75
CA LYS A 129 18.79 -5.70 22.16
C LYS A 129 18.36 -7.12 22.48
N TYR A 130 17.79 -7.32 23.66
CA TYR A 130 17.42 -8.63 24.18
C TYR A 130 15.95 -8.91 23.85
N ASN A 131 15.71 -9.12 22.58
CA ASN A 131 14.46 -9.58 21.99
C ASN A 131 14.80 -10.32 20.70
N ILE A 132 13.90 -11.20 20.24
CA ILE A 132 14.00 -11.84 18.93
C ILE A 132 13.12 -11.01 17.99
N TYR A 133 13.67 -10.63 16.87
CA TYR A 133 13.01 -9.84 15.83
C TYR A 133 13.02 -10.59 14.51
N THR A 134 12.00 -10.44 13.70
CA THR A 134 12.20 -10.61 12.26
C THR A 134 12.95 -9.40 11.70
N ALA A 135 13.53 -9.53 10.51
CA ALA A 135 14.18 -8.40 9.84
C ALA A 135 13.23 -7.22 9.66
N ASP A 136 11.98 -7.52 9.26
CA ASP A 136 10.94 -6.52 9.05
C ASP A 136 10.52 -5.80 10.33
N GLU A 137 10.36 -6.52 11.44
CA GLU A 137 10.05 -5.91 12.75
C GLU A 137 11.15 -4.96 13.21
N LEU A 138 12.41 -5.39 13.15
CA LEU A 138 13.54 -4.54 13.56
C LEU A 138 13.65 -3.29 12.66
N TRP A 139 13.44 -3.46 11.37
CA TRP A 139 13.48 -2.37 10.40
C TRP A 139 12.33 -1.37 10.61
N ASN A 140 11.10 -1.87 10.81
CA ASN A 140 9.94 -1.04 11.13
C ASN A 140 10.14 -0.22 12.40
N GLU A 141 10.60 -0.87 13.48
CA GLU A 141 10.79 -0.20 14.76
C GLU A 141 11.91 0.85 14.69
N THR A 142 12.98 0.55 13.94
CA THR A 142 14.08 1.49 13.70
C THR A 142 13.61 2.70 12.90
N SER A 143 12.88 2.50 11.82
CA SER A 143 12.38 3.58 10.97
C SER A 143 11.33 4.43 11.68
N ARG A 144 10.43 3.83 12.44
CA ARG A 144 9.45 4.55 13.27
C ARG A 144 10.12 5.47 14.29
N LYS A 145 11.17 4.98 14.95
CA LYS A 145 11.96 5.79 15.90
C LYS A 145 12.69 6.94 15.21
N TYR A 146 13.25 6.70 14.02
CA TYR A 146 13.88 7.74 13.21
C TYR A 146 12.88 8.86 12.87
N GLU A 147 11.65 8.52 12.48
CA GLU A 147 10.63 9.53 12.13
C GLU A 147 10.22 10.41 13.33
N THR A 148 10.31 9.91 14.56
CA THR A 148 10.02 10.69 15.77
C THR A 148 11.12 11.69 16.15
N LEU A 149 12.26 11.69 15.45
CA LEU A 149 13.36 12.64 15.75
C LEU A 149 13.08 14.00 15.13
N THR A 150 13.56 15.04 15.80
CA THR A 150 13.62 16.40 15.24
C THR A 150 14.64 16.49 14.09
N ASP A 151 14.50 17.48 13.22
CA ASP A 151 15.43 17.66 12.09
C ASP A 151 16.88 17.82 12.59
N GLU A 152 17.11 18.60 13.66
CA GLU A 152 18.43 18.70 14.31
C GLU A 152 18.94 17.34 14.84
N GLY A 153 18.04 16.49 15.33
CA GLY A 153 18.36 15.13 15.76
C GLY A 153 18.75 14.23 14.59
N LYS A 154 18.07 14.36 13.46
CA LYS A 154 18.37 13.64 12.22
C LYS A 154 19.72 14.06 11.64
N GLU A 155 20.02 15.35 11.53
CA GLU A 155 21.28 15.87 10.97
C GLU A 155 22.54 15.30 11.64
N LYS A 156 22.45 14.94 12.91
CA LYS A 156 23.60 14.37 13.69
C LYS A 156 23.84 12.88 13.43
N LEU A 157 22.98 12.23 12.66
CA LEU A 157 23.06 10.78 12.41
C LEU A 157 23.96 10.47 11.20
N PRO A 158 24.63 9.30 11.21
CA PRO A 158 25.37 8.82 10.04
C PRO A 158 24.46 8.61 8.82
N LYS A 159 24.99 8.84 7.61
CA LYS A 159 24.25 8.71 6.35
C LYS A 159 23.56 7.35 6.19
N PHE A 160 24.15 6.25 6.63
CA PHE A 160 23.54 4.93 6.53
C PHE A 160 22.24 4.80 7.35
N VAL A 161 22.05 5.61 8.41
CA VAL A 161 20.79 5.63 9.18
C VAL A 161 19.68 6.28 8.37
N HIS A 162 19.99 7.38 7.67
CA HIS A 162 19.06 8.00 6.74
C HIS A 162 18.72 7.05 5.59
N ALA A 163 19.76 6.35 5.06
CA ALA A 163 19.57 5.37 3.99
C ALA A 163 18.63 4.22 4.43
N ILE A 164 18.82 3.63 5.61
CA ILE A 164 17.94 2.56 6.13
C ILE A 164 16.49 3.04 6.29
N ALA A 165 16.28 4.26 6.81
CA ALA A 165 14.94 4.82 6.94
C ALA A 165 14.30 5.10 5.58
N LYS A 166 15.06 5.66 4.63
CA LYS A 166 14.64 5.91 3.25
C LYS A 166 14.32 4.59 2.53
N LEU A 167 15.23 3.61 2.58
CA LEU A 167 15.03 2.28 1.98
C LEU A 167 13.74 1.64 2.47
N ARG A 168 13.39 1.79 3.76
CA ARG A 168 12.12 1.27 4.28
C ARG A 168 10.91 1.94 3.66
N LYS A 169 10.97 3.27 3.49
CA LYS A 169 9.92 4.03 2.82
C LYS A 169 9.82 3.63 1.34
N ASP A 170 10.93 3.66 0.63
CA ASP A 170 11.03 3.36 -0.80
C ASP A 170 10.62 1.90 -1.08
N TYR A 171 11.06 0.94 -0.25
CA TYR A 171 10.68 -0.46 -0.37
C TYR A 171 9.19 -0.72 -0.08
N LYS A 172 8.62 -0.08 0.95
CA LYS A 172 7.16 -0.15 1.21
C LYS A 172 6.35 0.45 0.07
N MET A 173 6.89 1.40 -0.68
CA MET A 173 6.28 2.01 -1.85
C MET A 173 6.59 1.27 -3.15
N ASN A 174 7.37 0.17 -3.11
CA ASN A 174 7.56 -0.68 -4.26
C ASN A 174 6.28 -1.52 -4.49
N LEU A 175 5.45 -1.05 -5.40
CA LEU A 175 4.21 -1.72 -5.80
C LEU A 175 4.40 -2.60 -7.04
N LYS A 176 5.63 -2.73 -7.56
CA LYS A 176 5.91 -3.48 -8.80
C LYS A 176 5.41 -4.92 -8.71
N GLY A 177 4.70 -5.34 -9.73
CA GLY A 177 4.11 -6.68 -9.84
C GLY A 177 2.77 -6.84 -9.09
N ARG A 178 2.34 -5.85 -8.30
CA ARG A 178 1.08 -5.93 -7.55
C ARG A 178 -0.13 -5.57 -8.42
N SER A 179 -1.21 -6.30 -8.23
CA SER A 179 -2.52 -5.97 -8.81
C SER A 179 -3.23 -4.89 -7.99
N PHE A 180 -4.00 -4.03 -8.64
CA PHE A 180 -4.81 -2.98 -8.01
C PHE A 180 -6.30 -3.30 -8.15
N LEU A 181 -6.83 -4.15 -7.27
CA LEU A 181 -8.20 -4.66 -7.35
C LEU A 181 -9.17 -3.89 -6.46
N LYS A 182 -8.73 -3.53 -5.26
CA LYS A 182 -9.51 -2.77 -4.26
C LYS A 182 -8.58 -2.03 -3.31
N LEU A 183 -9.07 -0.93 -2.72
CA LEU A 183 -8.28 -0.13 -1.78
C LEU A 183 -8.01 -0.82 -0.44
N GLU A 184 -8.79 -1.85 -0.11
CA GLU A 184 -8.55 -2.67 1.08
C GLU A 184 -7.17 -3.34 1.05
N ASP A 185 -6.66 -3.69 -0.13
CA ASP A 185 -5.37 -4.37 -0.34
C ASP A 185 -4.15 -3.45 -0.18
N TYR A 186 -4.36 -2.15 -0.03
CA TYR A 186 -3.33 -1.12 0.03
C TYR A 186 -3.29 -0.44 1.40
N THR A 187 -2.09 -0.17 1.89
CA THR A 187 -1.90 0.60 3.12
C THR A 187 -2.23 2.08 2.91
N PRO A 188 -2.54 2.84 3.97
CA PRO A 188 -2.73 4.30 3.86
C PRO A 188 -1.59 5.00 3.13
N ALA A 189 -0.34 4.67 3.47
CA ALA A 189 0.84 5.27 2.85
C ALA A 189 0.96 4.93 1.35
N GLU A 190 0.57 3.72 0.92
CA GLU A 190 0.55 3.33 -0.49
C GLU A 190 -0.55 4.08 -1.27
N ILE A 191 -1.72 4.30 -0.65
CA ILE A 191 -2.79 5.11 -1.25
C ILE A 191 -2.32 6.56 -1.43
N GLU A 192 -1.74 7.18 -0.39
CA GLU A 192 -1.19 8.54 -0.47
C GLU A 192 -0.08 8.65 -1.52
N TYR A 193 0.82 7.65 -1.60
CA TYR A 193 1.86 7.59 -2.63
C TYR A 193 1.27 7.59 -4.04
N LEU A 194 0.23 6.77 -4.31
CA LEU A 194 -0.41 6.73 -5.62
C LEU A 194 -1.06 8.07 -5.99
N VAL A 195 -1.65 8.76 -5.01
CA VAL A 195 -2.23 10.10 -5.20
C VAL A 195 -1.13 11.13 -5.50
N ASP A 196 -0.01 11.08 -4.78
CA ASP A 196 1.13 11.99 -5.00
C ASP A 196 1.78 11.78 -6.36
N LEU A 197 2.06 10.52 -6.71
CA LEU A 197 2.59 10.15 -8.01
C LEU A 197 1.66 10.61 -9.15
N ALA A 198 0.34 10.51 -8.97
CA ALA A 198 -0.62 10.98 -9.94
C ALA A 198 -0.53 12.50 -10.16
N GLY A 199 -0.36 13.27 -9.08
CA GLY A 199 -0.13 14.72 -9.14
C GLY A 199 1.17 15.07 -9.88
N GLU A 200 2.26 14.35 -9.60
CA GLU A 200 3.54 14.52 -10.30
C GLU A 200 3.42 14.21 -11.81
N LEU A 201 2.79 13.10 -12.17
CA LEU A 201 2.58 12.71 -13.57
C LEU A 201 1.64 13.68 -14.30
N LYS A 202 0.65 14.24 -13.60
CA LYS A 202 -0.22 15.33 -14.13
C LYS A 202 0.61 16.57 -14.43
N ALA A 203 1.47 16.98 -13.52
CA ALA A 203 2.35 18.14 -13.70
C ALA A 203 3.33 17.94 -14.87
N LYS A 204 3.96 16.75 -14.99
CA LYS A 204 4.82 16.39 -16.13
C LYS A 204 4.05 16.49 -17.46
N LYS A 205 2.84 15.93 -17.55
CA LYS A 205 2.01 16.02 -18.76
C LYS A 205 1.66 17.46 -19.11
N LYS A 206 1.25 18.28 -18.15
CA LYS A 206 0.96 19.71 -18.36
C LYS A 206 2.18 20.52 -18.82
N ALA A 207 3.38 20.11 -18.39
CA ALA A 207 4.65 20.68 -18.84
C ALA A 207 5.14 20.14 -20.21
N GLY A 208 4.39 19.24 -20.84
CA GLY A 208 4.76 18.62 -22.12
C GLY A 208 5.90 17.60 -22.04
N ILE A 209 6.23 17.15 -20.85
CA ILE A 209 7.27 16.13 -20.60
C ILE A 209 6.67 14.76 -20.87
N LYS A 210 7.25 14.03 -21.82
CA LYS A 210 6.85 12.65 -22.14
C LYS A 210 7.42 11.68 -21.08
N GLY A 211 6.59 10.74 -20.66
CA GLY A 211 7.02 9.62 -19.84
C GLY A 211 7.51 8.43 -20.67
N HIS A 212 8.30 7.58 -20.04
CA HIS A 212 8.87 6.36 -20.63
C HIS A 212 8.74 5.15 -19.71
N SER A 213 8.06 5.31 -18.57
CA SER A 213 7.98 4.28 -17.53
C SER A 213 7.32 2.98 -17.98
N LEU A 214 6.48 3.02 -19.04
CA LEU A 214 5.82 1.85 -19.63
C LEU A 214 6.31 1.56 -21.04
N GLU A 215 7.49 2.02 -21.43
CA GLU A 215 8.01 1.84 -22.78
C GLU A 215 8.11 0.35 -23.13
N GLY A 216 7.50 -0.02 -24.27
CA GLY A 216 7.45 -1.40 -24.77
C GLY A 216 6.50 -2.34 -24.01
N LYS A 217 5.78 -1.90 -22.99
CA LYS A 217 4.80 -2.72 -22.27
C LYS A 217 3.50 -2.83 -23.06
N ASN A 218 3.03 -4.07 -23.26
CA ASN A 218 1.75 -4.38 -23.88
C ASN A 218 0.69 -4.55 -22.79
N ILE A 219 -0.44 -3.83 -22.89
CA ILE A 219 -1.46 -3.77 -21.86
C ILE A 219 -2.81 -4.19 -22.47
N ALA A 220 -3.43 -5.24 -21.92
CA ALA A 220 -4.79 -5.66 -22.28
C ALA A 220 -5.82 -4.79 -21.55
N LEU A 221 -6.82 -4.29 -22.29
CA LEU A 221 -7.96 -3.53 -21.73
C LEU A 221 -9.24 -4.31 -21.98
N ILE A 222 -9.72 -5.04 -20.97
CA ILE A 222 -10.90 -5.93 -21.05
C ILE A 222 -12.13 -5.21 -20.54
N PHE A 223 -13.16 -5.10 -21.39
CA PHE A 223 -14.40 -4.40 -21.08
C PHE A 223 -15.63 -5.28 -21.32
N GLU A 224 -16.25 -5.79 -20.26
CA GLU A 224 -17.60 -6.37 -20.31
C GLU A 224 -18.68 -5.28 -20.28
N LYS A 225 -18.38 -4.12 -19.63
CA LYS A 225 -19.25 -2.95 -19.55
C LYS A 225 -18.66 -1.79 -20.36
N PRO A 226 -19.43 -1.13 -21.22
CA PRO A 226 -18.94 0.02 -21.96
C PRO A 226 -18.52 1.17 -21.02
N SER A 227 -17.47 1.89 -21.40
CA SER A 227 -17.01 3.07 -20.66
C SER A 227 -16.17 3.97 -21.56
N THR A 228 -16.57 5.23 -21.67
CA THR A 228 -15.76 6.26 -22.33
C THR A 228 -14.55 6.65 -21.47
N ARG A 229 -14.79 7.06 -20.23
CA ARG A 229 -13.76 7.61 -19.33
C ARG A 229 -12.69 6.60 -18.96
N THR A 230 -13.06 5.42 -18.49
CA THR A 230 -12.07 4.38 -18.10
C THR A 230 -11.25 3.93 -19.30
N ARG A 231 -11.89 3.70 -20.45
CA ARG A 231 -11.18 3.32 -21.69
C ARG A 231 -10.18 4.40 -22.11
N CYS A 232 -10.63 5.66 -22.19
CA CYS A 232 -9.72 6.77 -22.55
C CYS A 232 -8.59 6.94 -21.54
N ALA A 233 -8.88 6.84 -20.23
CA ALA A 233 -7.88 7.02 -19.19
C ALA A 233 -6.78 5.95 -19.23
N PHE A 234 -7.12 4.67 -19.35
CA PHE A 234 -6.11 3.61 -19.52
C PHE A 234 -5.37 3.72 -20.84
N THR A 235 -6.09 3.97 -21.95
CA THR A 235 -5.45 4.12 -23.28
C THR A 235 -4.45 5.25 -23.28
N VAL A 236 -4.89 6.46 -22.93
CA VAL A 236 -4.04 7.67 -22.97
C VAL A 236 -2.96 7.60 -21.88
N GLY A 237 -3.31 7.09 -20.68
CA GLY A 237 -2.36 6.92 -19.58
C GLY A 237 -1.20 5.99 -19.94
N ALA A 238 -1.48 4.86 -20.60
CA ALA A 238 -0.45 3.95 -21.09
C ALA A 238 0.43 4.61 -22.19
N GLN A 239 -0.22 5.26 -23.16
CA GLN A 239 0.49 5.92 -24.28
C GLN A 239 1.36 7.10 -23.81
N ASP A 240 0.94 7.86 -22.81
CA ASP A 240 1.73 8.95 -22.24
C ASP A 240 3.08 8.48 -21.67
N GLU A 241 3.15 7.21 -21.26
CA GLU A 241 4.31 6.56 -20.66
C GLU A 241 4.99 5.54 -21.60
N GLY A 242 4.66 5.56 -22.91
CA GLY A 242 5.27 4.70 -23.92
C GLY A 242 4.69 3.28 -24.01
N GLY A 243 3.61 2.98 -23.29
CA GLY A 243 2.93 1.68 -23.31
C GLY A 243 2.01 1.50 -24.52
N ILE A 244 1.68 0.26 -24.84
CA ILE A 244 0.87 -0.17 -25.99
C ILE A 244 -0.42 -0.80 -25.49
N PRO A 245 -1.52 -0.04 -25.35
CA PRO A 245 -2.82 -0.57 -24.92
C PRO A 245 -3.55 -1.25 -26.07
N THR A 246 -4.11 -2.44 -25.79
CA THR A 246 -4.96 -3.21 -26.71
C THR A 246 -6.35 -3.38 -26.11
N TYR A 247 -7.36 -2.90 -26.79
CA TYR A 247 -8.75 -3.01 -26.36
C TYR A 247 -9.35 -4.36 -26.71
N LEU A 248 -9.96 -5.03 -25.74
CA LEU A 248 -10.63 -6.32 -25.86
C LEU A 248 -12.05 -6.18 -25.35
N ALA A 249 -13.03 -6.10 -26.28
CA ALA A 249 -14.45 -6.04 -25.89
C ALA A 249 -14.92 -7.40 -25.37
N GLY A 250 -15.68 -7.43 -24.28
CA GLY A 250 -16.15 -8.66 -23.66
C GLY A 250 -16.96 -9.57 -24.59
N ASN A 251 -17.69 -8.98 -25.54
CA ASN A 251 -18.44 -9.73 -26.56
C ASN A 251 -17.59 -10.20 -27.75
N GLU A 252 -16.33 -9.84 -27.82
CA GLU A 252 -15.38 -10.25 -28.88
C GLU A 252 -14.37 -11.29 -28.38
N ILE A 253 -14.33 -11.53 -27.06
CA ILE A 253 -13.45 -12.52 -26.42
C ILE A 253 -14.28 -13.62 -25.74
N GLN A 254 -13.69 -14.76 -25.43
CA GLN A 254 -14.38 -15.93 -24.90
C GLN A 254 -14.38 -15.98 -23.35
N LEU A 255 -14.17 -14.85 -22.67
CA LEU A 255 -14.01 -14.75 -21.22
C LEU A 255 -15.27 -15.29 -20.48
N GLY A 256 -15.10 -16.40 -19.76
CA GLY A 256 -16.16 -16.99 -18.93
C GLY A 256 -17.30 -17.66 -19.69
N ASP A 257 -17.23 -17.74 -21.03
CA ASP A 257 -18.25 -18.40 -21.88
C ASP A 257 -17.76 -19.80 -22.32
N LYS A 258 -16.95 -19.88 -23.37
CA LYS A 258 -16.40 -21.16 -23.87
C LYS A 258 -15.05 -21.50 -23.24
N GLU A 259 -14.36 -20.52 -22.70
CA GLU A 259 -13.09 -20.66 -22.01
C GLU A 259 -13.23 -20.21 -20.56
N SER A 260 -12.59 -20.95 -19.64
CA SER A 260 -12.57 -20.55 -18.23
C SER A 260 -11.79 -19.24 -18.03
N ILE A 261 -12.16 -18.47 -17.00
CA ILE A 261 -11.46 -17.21 -16.68
C ILE A 261 -9.99 -17.49 -16.36
N GLU A 262 -9.72 -18.60 -15.67
CA GLU A 262 -8.39 -19.07 -15.32
C GLU A 262 -7.50 -19.35 -16.56
N ASP A 263 -8.10 -19.93 -17.61
CA ASP A 263 -7.36 -20.24 -18.85
C ASP A 263 -7.13 -18.97 -19.67
N THR A 264 -8.15 -18.13 -19.80
CA THR A 264 -8.00 -16.79 -20.40
C THR A 264 -6.93 -15.97 -19.67
N ALA A 265 -6.90 -15.98 -18.34
CA ALA A 265 -5.89 -15.30 -17.55
C ALA A 265 -4.47 -15.78 -17.87
N ARG A 266 -4.26 -17.11 -17.92
CA ARG A 266 -2.94 -17.71 -18.25
C ARG A 266 -2.48 -17.38 -19.67
N VAL A 267 -3.42 -17.32 -20.64
CA VAL A 267 -3.12 -16.95 -22.01
C VAL A 267 -2.73 -15.47 -22.10
N LEU A 268 -3.56 -14.58 -21.54
CA LEU A 268 -3.30 -13.15 -21.60
C LEU A 268 -2.02 -12.76 -20.85
N GLY A 269 -1.75 -13.36 -19.70
CA GLY A 269 -0.53 -13.12 -18.94
C GLY A 269 0.77 -13.58 -19.62
N ARG A 270 0.68 -14.37 -20.70
CA ARG A 270 1.83 -14.72 -21.58
C ARG A 270 1.97 -13.83 -22.80
N MET A 271 0.98 -12.99 -23.07
CA MET A 271 0.96 -12.09 -24.23
C MET A 271 1.10 -10.63 -23.82
N PHE A 272 0.61 -10.28 -22.62
CA PHE A 272 0.57 -8.91 -22.11
C PHE A 272 1.38 -8.78 -20.82
N ASP A 273 1.88 -7.59 -20.55
CA ASP A 273 2.63 -7.25 -19.35
C ASP A 273 1.72 -6.78 -18.21
N GLY A 274 0.49 -6.38 -18.50
CA GLY A 274 -0.52 -5.97 -17.54
C GLY A 274 -1.92 -6.05 -18.13
N ILE A 275 -2.94 -6.17 -17.26
CA ILE A 275 -4.33 -6.38 -17.65
C ILE A 275 -5.23 -5.39 -16.89
N GLU A 276 -6.01 -4.58 -17.61
CA GLU A 276 -7.14 -3.88 -17.03
C GLU A 276 -8.41 -4.71 -17.22
N PHE A 277 -9.24 -4.75 -16.20
CA PHE A 277 -10.55 -5.40 -16.25
C PHE A 277 -11.65 -4.45 -15.77
N ARG A 278 -12.67 -4.26 -16.61
CA ARG A 278 -13.90 -3.59 -16.27
C ARG A 278 -15.10 -4.49 -16.58
N GLY A 279 -15.77 -4.94 -15.53
CA GLY A 279 -16.84 -5.92 -15.70
C GLY A 279 -17.91 -5.88 -14.60
N PHE A 280 -18.55 -7.02 -14.41
CA PHE A 280 -19.62 -7.20 -13.43
C PHE A 280 -19.05 -7.76 -12.13
N GLU A 281 -18.56 -8.98 -12.12
CA GLU A 281 -18.17 -9.69 -10.92
C GLU A 281 -16.75 -9.35 -10.48
N GLN A 282 -16.58 -8.97 -9.21
CA GLN A 282 -15.25 -8.78 -8.61
C GLN A 282 -14.39 -10.04 -8.74
N ARG A 283 -15.00 -11.22 -8.62
CA ARG A 283 -14.31 -12.51 -8.77
C ARG A 283 -13.52 -12.61 -10.08
N TYR A 284 -13.99 -12.03 -11.18
CA TYR A 284 -13.26 -12.10 -12.45
C TYR A 284 -11.95 -11.34 -12.39
N ALA A 285 -11.94 -10.15 -11.77
CA ALA A 285 -10.70 -9.41 -11.53
C ALA A 285 -9.75 -10.18 -10.59
N ASP A 286 -10.29 -10.81 -9.54
CA ASP A 286 -9.50 -11.58 -8.57
C ASP A 286 -8.86 -12.81 -9.25
N VAL A 287 -9.60 -13.56 -10.06
CA VAL A 287 -9.08 -14.72 -10.80
C VAL A 287 -8.07 -14.31 -11.87
N LEU A 288 -8.32 -13.22 -12.60
CA LEU A 288 -7.33 -12.69 -13.55
C LEU A 288 -6.01 -12.37 -12.83
N ALA A 289 -6.06 -11.76 -11.65
CA ALA A 289 -4.87 -11.44 -10.87
C ALA A 289 -4.14 -12.68 -10.35
N GLU A 290 -4.88 -13.71 -9.93
CA GLU A 290 -4.31 -14.95 -9.40
C GLU A 290 -3.60 -15.79 -10.48
N TYR A 291 -4.16 -15.86 -11.69
CA TYR A 291 -3.69 -16.82 -12.71
C TYR A 291 -2.90 -16.20 -13.86
N SER A 292 -2.93 -14.87 -14.07
CA SER A 292 -2.22 -14.26 -15.20
C SER A 292 -0.71 -14.17 -14.99
N GLY A 293 -0.25 -14.01 -13.75
CA GLY A 293 1.17 -13.76 -13.43
C GLY A 293 1.66 -12.34 -13.75
N VAL A 294 0.75 -11.42 -14.12
CA VAL A 294 1.04 -10.01 -14.39
C VAL A 294 0.10 -9.12 -13.56
N PRO A 295 0.43 -7.83 -13.33
CA PRO A 295 -0.47 -6.91 -12.65
C PRO A 295 -1.84 -6.81 -13.31
N VAL A 296 -2.89 -6.88 -12.50
CA VAL A 296 -4.28 -6.66 -12.93
C VAL A 296 -4.85 -5.43 -12.24
N TRP A 297 -5.51 -4.56 -13.02
CA TRP A 297 -6.10 -3.32 -12.52
C TRP A 297 -7.63 -3.35 -12.70
N ASN A 298 -8.32 -3.13 -11.58
CA ASN A 298 -9.78 -3.04 -11.57
C ASN A 298 -10.26 -1.68 -12.08
N GLY A 299 -10.72 -1.60 -13.31
CA GLY A 299 -11.32 -0.42 -13.91
C GLY A 299 -12.71 -0.10 -13.36
N LEU A 300 -13.47 -1.11 -12.95
CA LEU A 300 -14.72 -1.11 -12.21
C LEU A 300 -15.29 -2.53 -12.14
N THR A 301 -15.83 -2.91 -11.00
CA THR A 301 -16.74 -4.05 -10.82
C THR A 301 -18.03 -3.60 -10.12
N ASP A 302 -18.99 -4.49 -9.94
CA ASP A 302 -20.22 -4.18 -9.18
C ASP A 302 -19.94 -3.86 -7.70
N THR A 303 -18.81 -4.33 -7.16
CA THR A 303 -18.44 -4.19 -5.75
C THR A 303 -17.59 -2.97 -5.49
N THR A 304 -16.61 -2.68 -6.37
CA THR A 304 -15.60 -1.64 -6.14
C THR A 304 -15.24 -0.87 -7.41
N HIS A 305 -14.85 0.40 -7.22
CA HIS A 305 -14.30 1.27 -8.25
C HIS A 305 -13.08 2.05 -7.69
N PRO A 306 -11.96 1.35 -7.41
CA PRO A 306 -10.86 1.94 -6.66
C PRO A 306 -10.18 3.12 -7.37
N THR A 307 -10.12 3.10 -8.71
CA THR A 307 -9.55 4.19 -9.50
C THR A 307 -10.37 5.48 -9.43
N GLN A 308 -11.68 5.40 -9.18
CA GLN A 308 -12.53 6.58 -8.96
C GLN A 308 -12.21 7.24 -7.62
N CYS A 309 -12.05 6.42 -6.56
CA CYS A 309 -11.68 6.95 -5.25
C CYS A 309 -10.32 7.68 -5.31
N LEU A 310 -9.31 7.11 -5.97
CA LEU A 310 -8.02 7.79 -6.13
C LEU A 310 -8.17 9.15 -6.85
N ALA A 311 -9.03 9.22 -7.88
CA ALA A 311 -9.27 10.48 -8.61
C ALA A 311 -9.91 11.54 -7.73
N MET A 312 -10.89 11.15 -6.90
CA MET A 312 -11.49 12.06 -5.92
C MET A 312 -10.46 12.54 -4.89
N LEU A 313 -9.63 11.64 -4.36
CA LEU A 313 -8.58 11.99 -3.40
C LEU A 313 -7.56 12.98 -4.01
N LEU A 314 -7.18 12.79 -5.27
CA LEU A 314 -6.32 13.73 -5.98
C LEU A 314 -7.02 15.09 -6.14
N THR A 315 -8.29 15.11 -6.51
CA THR A 315 -9.08 16.33 -6.66
C THR A 315 -9.18 17.09 -5.33
N MET A 316 -9.45 16.38 -4.23
CA MET A 316 -9.45 16.97 -2.90
C MET A 316 -8.09 17.56 -2.53
N LYS A 317 -7.00 16.81 -2.82
CA LYS A 317 -5.64 17.29 -2.52
C LYS A 317 -5.26 18.52 -3.33
N GLU A 318 -5.68 18.60 -4.59
CA GLU A 318 -5.48 19.78 -5.45
C GLU A 318 -6.27 20.99 -4.95
N GLU A 319 -7.50 20.79 -4.46
CA GLU A 319 -8.36 21.88 -3.99
C GLU A 319 -7.95 22.39 -2.60
N PHE A 320 -7.69 21.47 -1.65
CA PHE A 320 -7.48 21.82 -0.24
C PHE A 320 -6.02 21.75 0.21
N GLY A 321 -5.12 21.19 -0.58
CA GLY A 321 -3.70 21.03 -0.25
C GLY A 321 -3.38 19.87 0.70
N HIS A 322 -4.38 19.21 1.29
CA HIS A 322 -4.23 18.09 2.22
C HIS A 322 -5.44 17.15 2.12
N LEU A 323 -5.39 16.00 2.76
CA LEU A 323 -6.49 15.03 2.81
C LEU A 323 -6.99 14.82 4.24
N LYS A 324 -6.10 14.53 5.18
CA LYS A 324 -6.46 14.20 6.56
C LYS A 324 -7.28 15.31 7.21
N GLY A 325 -8.43 14.93 7.82
CA GLY A 325 -9.33 15.84 8.53
C GLY A 325 -10.35 16.55 7.63
N LEU A 326 -10.33 16.34 6.31
CA LEU A 326 -11.44 16.74 5.43
C LEU A 326 -12.62 15.80 5.64
N LYS A 327 -13.83 16.27 5.32
CA LYS A 327 -15.06 15.48 5.38
C LYS A 327 -15.71 15.37 4.00
N VAL A 328 -16.01 14.14 3.60
CA VAL A 328 -16.81 13.80 2.41
C VAL A 328 -18.20 13.38 2.85
N ALA A 329 -19.25 13.94 2.24
CA ALA A 329 -20.60 13.42 2.35
C ALA A 329 -21.04 12.84 1.01
N TYR A 330 -21.27 11.53 0.99
CA TYR A 330 -21.80 10.81 -0.17
C TYR A 330 -23.31 10.68 -0.05
N LEU A 331 -24.05 11.10 -1.08
CA LEU A 331 -25.51 11.07 -1.11
C LEU A 331 -26.03 10.07 -2.15
N GLY A 332 -27.06 9.30 -1.81
CA GLY A 332 -27.76 8.41 -2.74
C GLY A 332 -27.69 6.93 -2.36
N ASP A 333 -27.24 6.04 -3.28
CA ASP A 333 -27.12 4.60 -2.99
C ASP A 333 -25.77 4.29 -2.31
N GLY A 334 -25.80 4.14 -1.00
CA GLY A 334 -24.61 3.81 -0.20
C GLY A 334 -24.09 2.38 -0.39
N ARG A 335 -24.72 1.56 -1.25
CA ARG A 335 -24.29 0.18 -1.55
C ARG A 335 -23.50 0.10 -2.84
N ASN A 336 -23.49 1.15 -3.65
CA ASN A 336 -22.84 1.10 -4.94
C ASN A 336 -21.30 1.03 -4.80
N ASN A 337 -20.65 0.65 -5.89
CA ASN A 337 -19.19 0.44 -5.93
C ASN A 337 -18.37 1.71 -5.66
N VAL A 338 -18.88 2.89 -6.04
CA VAL A 338 -18.23 4.18 -5.77
C VAL A 338 -18.34 4.50 -4.28
N ALA A 339 -19.53 4.42 -3.68
CA ALA A 339 -19.73 4.62 -2.25
C ALA A 339 -18.85 3.68 -1.41
N ASN A 340 -18.80 2.39 -1.79
CA ASN A 340 -17.93 1.41 -1.11
C ASN A 340 -16.45 1.81 -1.17
N SER A 341 -15.97 2.20 -2.35
CA SER A 341 -14.56 2.56 -2.53
C SER A 341 -14.20 3.86 -1.83
N LEU A 342 -15.09 4.86 -1.84
CA LEU A 342 -14.91 6.12 -1.11
C LEU A 342 -14.87 5.88 0.40
N LEU A 343 -15.80 5.08 0.92
CA LEU A 343 -15.82 4.73 2.35
C LEU A 343 -14.52 4.07 2.80
N VAL A 344 -14.03 3.09 2.04
CA VAL A 344 -12.75 2.40 2.34
C VAL A 344 -11.56 3.36 2.25
N GLY A 345 -11.44 4.08 1.13
CA GLY A 345 -10.31 4.98 0.89
C GLY A 345 -10.22 6.09 1.94
N CYS A 346 -11.33 6.77 2.18
CA CYS A 346 -11.41 7.86 3.18
C CYS A 346 -11.12 7.35 4.59
N ALA A 347 -11.76 6.25 5.01
CA ALA A 347 -11.53 5.67 6.34
C ALA A 347 -10.06 5.30 6.57
N LYS A 348 -9.34 4.80 5.54
CA LYS A 348 -7.92 4.43 5.66
C LYS A 348 -6.98 5.62 5.83
N ILE A 349 -7.25 6.73 5.15
CA ILE A 349 -6.30 7.87 5.09
C ILE A 349 -6.65 9.02 6.05
N GLY A 350 -7.64 8.85 6.92
CA GLY A 350 -8.00 9.86 7.91
C GLY A 350 -8.89 10.98 7.36
N VAL A 351 -9.68 10.70 6.32
CA VAL A 351 -10.75 11.57 5.81
C VAL A 351 -12.07 11.13 6.43
N ASP A 352 -12.80 12.06 7.04
CA ASP A 352 -14.13 11.80 7.58
C ASP A 352 -15.10 11.52 6.44
N VAL A 353 -16.03 10.57 6.63
CA VAL A 353 -17.02 10.24 5.62
C VAL A 353 -18.40 10.00 6.20
N ALA A 354 -19.39 10.66 5.62
CA ALA A 354 -20.79 10.44 5.90
C ALA A 354 -21.48 9.81 4.67
N ILE A 355 -22.06 8.63 4.83
CA ILE A 355 -22.97 8.03 3.84
C ILE A 355 -24.39 8.48 4.18
N VAL A 356 -24.91 9.41 3.40
CA VAL A 356 -26.25 10.00 3.58
C VAL A 356 -27.19 9.37 2.59
N ALA A 357 -27.91 8.33 3.03
CA ALA A 357 -28.69 7.44 2.18
C ALA A 357 -29.95 6.95 2.87
N PRO A 358 -31.02 6.63 2.11
CA PRO A 358 -32.20 5.97 2.69
C PRO A 358 -31.83 4.59 3.24
N LYS A 359 -32.39 4.18 4.37
CA LYS A 359 -32.06 2.92 5.08
C LYS A 359 -31.95 1.67 4.19
N PRO A 360 -32.86 1.44 3.20
CA PRO A 360 -32.71 0.28 2.31
C PRO A 360 -31.48 0.29 1.40
N LEU A 361 -30.81 1.44 1.29
CA LEU A 361 -29.63 1.67 0.47
C LEU A 361 -28.35 1.91 1.30
N TRP A 362 -28.33 1.53 2.56
CA TRP A 362 -27.16 1.62 3.41
C TRP A 362 -26.09 0.61 3.01
N THR A 363 -24.83 0.99 3.18
CA THR A 363 -23.67 0.10 3.07
C THR A 363 -23.87 -1.19 3.86
N SER A 364 -23.31 -2.30 3.37
CA SER A 364 -23.40 -3.59 4.07
C SER A 364 -22.70 -3.52 5.44
N GLU A 365 -23.29 -4.20 6.42
CA GLU A 365 -22.75 -4.25 7.79
C GLU A 365 -21.31 -4.79 7.83
N SER A 366 -20.99 -5.75 6.96
CA SER A 366 -19.65 -6.34 6.89
C SER A 366 -18.59 -5.34 6.40
N LEU A 367 -18.92 -4.52 5.38
CA LEU A 367 -18.01 -3.47 4.91
C LEU A 367 -17.90 -2.35 5.95
N TRP A 368 -19.02 -1.96 6.55
CA TRP A 368 -19.04 -0.96 7.60
C TRP A 368 -18.10 -1.29 8.77
N LYS A 369 -18.17 -2.52 9.29
CA LYS A 369 -17.30 -2.97 10.39
C LYS A 369 -15.81 -2.87 10.04
N ARG A 370 -15.42 -3.27 8.81
CA ARG A 370 -14.02 -3.14 8.38
C ARG A 370 -13.58 -1.68 8.27
N CYS A 371 -14.45 -0.82 7.73
CA CYS A 371 -14.16 0.61 7.62
C CYS A 371 -14.09 1.31 8.98
N ASP A 372 -14.87 0.87 9.97
CA ASP A 372 -14.79 1.36 11.35
C ASP A 372 -13.44 1.03 12.01
N GLU A 373 -12.86 -0.15 11.70
CA GLU A 373 -11.50 -0.50 12.13
C GLU A 373 -10.47 0.41 11.46
N TYR A 374 -10.53 0.62 10.15
CA TYR A 374 -9.64 1.55 9.44
C TYR A 374 -9.75 2.98 9.97
N ALA A 375 -10.97 3.45 10.23
CA ALA A 375 -11.23 4.78 10.77
C ALA A 375 -10.60 4.97 12.16
N LYS A 376 -10.71 3.96 13.04
CA LYS A 376 -10.06 3.97 14.37
C LYS A 376 -8.53 4.08 14.27
N GLU A 377 -7.92 3.39 13.29
CA GLU A 377 -6.47 3.43 13.08
C GLU A 377 -6.00 4.77 12.49
N SER A 378 -6.73 5.34 11.55
CA SER A 378 -6.38 6.58 10.86
C SER A 378 -6.77 7.84 11.63
N GLY A 379 -7.76 7.73 12.55
CA GLY A 379 -8.39 8.82 13.26
C GLY A 379 -9.53 9.49 12.50
N ALA A 380 -10.05 8.86 11.42
CA ALA A 380 -11.23 9.32 10.71
C ALA A 380 -12.51 9.05 11.50
N THR A 381 -13.55 9.82 11.21
CA THR A 381 -14.92 9.57 11.65
C THR A 381 -15.75 9.07 10.48
N ILE A 382 -16.46 7.95 10.66
CA ILE A 382 -17.42 7.46 9.66
C ILE A 382 -18.84 7.49 10.21
N GLU A 383 -19.77 7.88 9.36
CA GLU A 383 -21.19 7.98 9.68
C GLU A 383 -22.04 7.39 8.59
N ILE A 384 -23.14 6.70 8.92
CA ILE A 384 -24.21 6.33 8.01
C ILE A 384 -25.54 6.82 8.56
N THR A 385 -26.27 7.58 7.79
CA THR A 385 -27.51 8.22 8.23
C THR A 385 -28.51 8.38 7.10
N ASP A 386 -29.79 8.45 7.43
CA ASP A 386 -30.86 8.85 6.53
C ASP A 386 -31.24 10.34 6.70
N ASP A 387 -30.60 11.04 7.65
CA ASP A 387 -30.78 12.47 7.89
C ASP A 387 -29.85 13.27 6.98
N LEU A 388 -30.42 14.25 6.25
CA LEU A 388 -29.65 15.18 5.43
C LEU A 388 -28.68 16.06 6.24
N ASP A 389 -28.84 16.16 7.55
CA ASP A 389 -27.87 16.85 8.41
C ASP A 389 -26.50 16.16 8.47
N GLY A 390 -26.37 14.93 8.01
CA GLY A 390 -25.10 14.27 7.79
C GLY A 390 -24.13 15.01 6.88
N VAL A 391 -24.62 15.94 6.03
CA VAL A 391 -23.77 16.80 5.19
C VAL A 391 -23.12 17.96 5.94
N LYS A 392 -23.53 18.27 7.17
CA LYS A 392 -22.96 19.38 7.92
C LYS A 392 -21.44 19.26 8.09
N GLY A 393 -20.76 20.35 7.81
CA GLY A 393 -19.29 20.41 7.88
C GLY A 393 -18.56 19.67 6.75
N ALA A 394 -19.26 19.16 5.74
CA ALA A 394 -18.61 18.49 4.62
C ALA A 394 -17.80 19.48 3.76
N ASP A 395 -16.60 19.09 3.38
CA ASP A 395 -15.74 19.78 2.43
C ASP A 395 -16.07 19.36 0.99
N VAL A 396 -16.56 18.13 0.84
CA VAL A 396 -16.98 17.57 -0.45
C VAL A 396 -18.37 16.97 -0.34
N ILE A 397 -19.25 17.36 -1.23
CA ILE A 397 -20.51 16.67 -1.52
C ILE A 397 -20.29 15.79 -2.75
N TYR A 398 -20.58 14.52 -2.60
CA TYR A 398 -20.43 13.53 -3.66
C TYR A 398 -21.72 12.77 -3.92
N THR A 399 -22.04 12.50 -5.18
CA THR A 399 -23.16 11.64 -5.55
C THR A 399 -22.87 10.83 -6.80
N ASP A 400 -23.71 9.86 -7.07
CA ASP A 400 -23.70 9.02 -8.27
C ASP A 400 -25.15 8.83 -8.75
N VAL A 401 -25.33 8.28 -9.93
CA VAL A 401 -26.66 7.94 -10.46
C VAL A 401 -27.41 7.02 -9.48
N TRP A 402 -28.71 7.25 -9.32
CA TRP A 402 -29.52 6.42 -8.41
C TRP A 402 -29.79 5.03 -8.93
N ILE A 403 -29.57 4.81 -10.22
CA ILE A 403 -29.80 3.54 -10.90
C ILE A 403 -28.47 3.03 -11.44
N SER A 404 -27.93 1.99 -10.82
CA SER A 404 -26.71 1.34 -11.30
C SER A 404 -26.99 0.52 -12.57
N MET A 405 -25.98 0.37 -13.43
CA MET A 405 -26.07 -0.48 -14.62
C MET A 405 -26.49 -1.90 -14.25
N GLY A 406 -27.58 -2.37 -14.84
CA GLY A 406 -28.20 -3.69 -14.57
C GLY A 406 -29.39 -3.64 -13.59
N GLU A 407 -29.72 -2.47 -13.02
CA GLU A 407 -30.84 -2.28 -12.09
C GLU A 407 -32.04 -1.52 -12.71
N GLU A 408 -32.09 -1.38 -14.02
CA GLU A 408 -33.13 -0.59 -14.75
C GLU A 408 -34.55 -1.00 -14.39
N LYS A 409 -34.77 -2.28 -14.03
CA LYS A 409 -36.10 -2.80 -13.60
C LYS A 409 -36.59 -2.21 -12.28
N LYS A 410 -35.68 -1.54 -11.50
CA LYS A 410 -35.99 -0.92 -10.20
C LYS A 410 -36.10 0.61 -10.30
N GLU A 411 -36.13 1.17 -11.49
CA GLU A 411 -36.02 2.62 -11.73
C GLU A 411 -36.99 3.43 -10.85
N GLN A 412 -38.29 3.12 -10.87
CA GLN A 412 -39.30 3.87 -10.10
C GLN A 412 -39.04 3.83 -8.58
N GLU A 413 -38.59 2.68 -8.06
CA GLU A 413 -38.26 2.54 -6.64
C GLU A 413 -37.03 3.40 -6.30
N ARG A 414 -35.98 3.33 -7.12
CA ARG A 414 -34.74 4.08 -6.94
C ARG A 414 -34.94 5.58 -7.01
N GLU A 415 -35.72 6.05 -7.98
CA GLU A 415 -36.07 7.49 -8.09
C GLU A 415 -36.85 7.96 -6.88
N ARG A 416 -37.83 7.19 -6.40
CA ARG A 416 -38.58 7.52 -5.19
C ARG A 416 -37.69 7.62 -3.95
N LEU A 417 -36.74 6.69 -3.79
CA LEU A 417 -35.81 6.65 -2.67
C LEU A 417 -34.73 7.73 -2.78
N GLY A 418 -34.24 8.02 -3.98
CA GLY A 418 -33.16 8.98 -4.23
C GLY A 418 -33.61 10.44 -4.17
N LYS A 419 -34.86 10.74 -4.60
CA LYS A 419 -35.35 12.11 -4.72
C LYS A 419 -35.15 13.03 -3.52
N PRO A 420 -35.30 12.59 -2.24
CA PRO A 420 -34.99 13.41 -1.08
C PRO A 420 -33.50 13.75 -0.94
N TYR A 421 -32.61 13.00 -1.59
CA TYR A 421 -31.16 13.11 -1.52
C TYR A 421 -30.57 13.80 -2.75
N GLN A 422 -31.39 14.46 -3.57
CA GLN A 422 -30.91 15.25 -4.70
C GLN A 422 -29.97 16.36 -4.22
N VAL A 423 -28.81 16.47 -4.85
CA VAL A 423 -27.87 17.55 -4.58
C VAL A 423 -28.35 18.80 -5.31
N ASN A 424 -28.72 19.83 -4.54
CA ASN A 424 -29.19 21.13 -5.01
C ASN A 424 -28.56 22.24 -4.17
N ALA A 425 -28.80 23.50 -4.51
CA ALA A 425 -28.23 24.64 -3.82
C ALA A 425 -28.53 24.66 -2.31
N ALA A 426 -29.76 24.32 -1.91
CA ALA A 426 -30.12 24.25 -0.49
C ALA A 426 -29.37 23.18 0.28
N LEU A 427 -29.05 22.07 -0.35
CA LEU A 427 -28.24 21.01 0.25
C LEU A 427 -26.78 21.44 0.34
N MET A 428 -26.24 22.12 -0.66
CA MET A 428 -24.88 22.70 -0.60
C MET A 428 -24.76 23.70 0.55
N GLU A 429 -25.72 24.61 0.71
CA GLU A 429 -25.79 25.58 1.83
C GLU A 429 -25.85 24.87 3.20
N ARG A 430 -26.50 23.69 3.29
CA ARG A 430 -26.65 22.94 4.54
C ARG A 430 -25.29 22.44 5.10
N THR A 431 -24.26 22.35 4.27
CA THR A 431 -22.89 22.04 4.74
C THR A 431 -22.36 23.08 5.71
N GLY A 432 -22.80 24.33 5.59
CA GLY A 432 -22.34 25.48 6.38
C GLY A 432 -20.95 25.97 6.00
N LYS A 433 -20.41 25.55 4.85
CA LYS A 433 -19.10 25.96 4.34
C LYS A 433 -19.21 26.48 2.90
N ASP A 434 -18.78 27.71 2.68
CA ASP A 434 -18.74 28.31 1.33
C ASP A 434 -17.67 27.66 0.44
N THR A 435 -16.71 26.95 1.04
CA THR A 435 -15.61 26.24 0.35
C THR A 435 -15.97 24.81 -0.04
N THR A 436 -17.16 24.34 0.27
CA THR A 436 -17.60 22.99 -0.11
C THR A 436 -17.59 22.84 -1.63
N ILE A 437 -16.93 21.80 -2.13
CA ILE A 437 -16.99 21.43 -3.54
C ILE A 437 -18.02 20.34 -3.79
N PHE A 438 -18.54 20.31 -5.02
CA PHE A 438 -19.38 19.21 -5.53
C PHE A 438 -18.59 18.34 -6.50
N SER A 439 -18.71 17.01 -6.39
CA SER A 439 -18.15 16.08 -7.35
C SER A 439 -19.08 14.92 -7.67
N HIS A 440 -18.79 14.23 -8.79
CA HIS A 440 -19.60 13.15 -9.36
C HIS A 440 -18.74 12.28 -10.27
N CYS A 441 -18.90 10.96 -10.20
CA CYS A 441 -18.10 10.03 -11.01
C CYS A 441 -18.43 10.04 -12.51
N LEU A 442 -19.55 10.65 -12.90
CA LEU A 442 -20.11 10.63 -14.27
C LEU A 442 -20.43 9.21 -14.81
N PRO A 443 -21.45 9.04 -15.66
CA PRO A 443 -22.33 10.11 -16.19
C PRO A 443 -23.30 10.62 -15.14
N ALA A 444 -23.68 11.89 -15.19
CA ALA A 444 -24.70 12.48 -14.34
C ALA A 444 -26.01 12.67 -15.13
N ILE A 445 -27.16 12.48 -14.45
CA ILE A 445 -28.47 12.80 -15.00
C ILE A 445 -28.94 14.06 -14.30
N LYS A 446 -28.68 15.21 -14.93
CA LYS A 446 -29.11 16.51 -14.41
C LYS A 446 -30.61 16.52 -14.13
N GLU A 447 -31.02 17.23 -13.07
CA GLU A 447 -32.36 17.30 -12.50
C GLU A 447 -32.87 15.98 -11.86
N LYS A 448 -32.05 14.90 -11.86
CA LYS A 448 -32.29 13.71 -11.03
C LYS A 448 -31.47 13.76 -9.76
N GLU A 449 -30.26 13.21 -9.75
CA GLU A 449 -29.41 13.15 -8.55
C GLU A 449 -28.74 14.48 -8.22
N VAL A 450 -28.62 15.39 -9.20
CA VAL A 450 -28.02 16.73 -9.03
C VAL A 450 -28.74 17.73 -9.92
N THR A 451 -28.96 18.96 -9.42
CA THR A 451 -29.50 20.05 -10.26
C THR A 451 -28.44 20.58 -11.22
N GLU A 452 -28.86 21.11 -12.37
CA GLU A 452 -27.95 21.73 -13.33
C GLU A 452 -27.18 22.88 -12.71
N GLU A 453 -27.83 23.69 -11.85
CA GLU A 453 -27.23 24.81 -11.13
C GLU A 453 -25.97 24.38 -10.32
N VAL A 454 -26.05 23.29 -9.57
CA VAL A 454 -24.92 22.79 -8.80
C VAL A 454 -23.89 22.14 -9.70
N PHE A 455 -24.34 21.36 -10.68
CA PHE A 455 -23.45 20.64 -11.60
C PHE A 455 -22.56 21.57 -12.43
N GLU A 456 -23.12 22.68 -12.94
CA GLU A 456 -22.40 23.68 -13.73
C GLU A 456 -21.88 24.85 -12.86
N GLY A 457 -22.14 24.82 -11.57
CA GLY A 457 -21.78 25.88 -10.63
C GLY A 457 -20.29 26.01 -10.35
N PRO A 458 -19.84 27.12 -9.75
CA PRO A 458 -18.42 27.38 -9.49
C PRO A 458 -17.78 26.42 -8.46
N GLN A 459 -18.58 25.75 -7.65
CA GLN A 459 -18.12 24.75 -6.68
C GLN A 459 -17.96 23.34 -7.28
N SER A 460 -18.40 23.14 -8.53
CA SER A 460 -18.27 21.85 -9.21
C SER A 460 -16.82 21.55 -9.58
N ARG A 461 -16.39 20.33 -9.28
CA ARG A 461 -15.08 19.76 -9.66
C ARG A 461 -15.23 18.48 -10.47
N VAL A 462 -16.40 18.28 -11.03
CA VAL A 462 -16.75 17.04 -11.76
C VAL A 462 -15.81 16.76 -12.93
N PHE A 463 -15.44 17.78 -13.69
CA PHE A 463 -14.53 17.63 -14.84
C PHE A 463 -13.07 17.56 -14.41
N ASP A 464 -12.69 18.21 -13.31
CA ASP A 464 -11.35 18.06 -12.72
C ASP A 464 -11.14 16.62 -12.22
N GLU A 465 -12.13 16.05 -11.54
CA GLU A 465 -12.09 14.63 -11.13
C GLU A 465 -12.06 13.69 -12.34
N ALA A 466 -12.83 13.98 -13.38
CA ALA A 466 -12.81 13.20 -14.61
C ALA A 466 -11.44 13.24 -15.30
N GLU A 467 -10.75 14.37 -15.32
CA GLU A 467 -9.34 14.48 -15.75
C GLU A 467 -8.43 13.67 -14.84
N ASN A 468 -8.61 13.77 -13.53
CA ASN A 468 -7.79 13.10 -12.53
C ASN A 468 -7.87 11.57 -12.62
N ARG A 469 -8.94 11.00 -13.19
CA ARG A 469 -8.99 9.58 -13.55
C ARG A 469 -7.84 9.13 -14.45
N LEU A 470 -7.47 9.97 -15.43
CA LEU A 470 -6.32 9.68 -16.30
C LEU A 470 -5.03 9.59 -15.49
N HIS A 471 -4.80 10.55 -14.60
CA HIS A 471 -3.54 10.66 -13.89
C HIS A 471 -3.39 9.63 -12.79
N THR A 472 -4.46 9.29 -12.07
CA THR A 472 -4.43 8.25 -11.04
C THR A 472 -4.31 6.84 -11.63
N ILE A 473 -4.98 6.56 -12.76
CA ILE A 473 -4.83 5.31 -13.51
C ILE A 473 -3.39 5.18 -14.03
N LYS A 474 -2.84 6.25 -14.60
CA LYS A 474 -1.44 6.30 -15.02
C LYS A 474 -0.50 5.99 -13.84
N ALA A 475 -0.70 6.62 -12.68
CA ALA A 475 0.11 6.37 -11.50
C ALA A 475 0.05 4.91 -11.03
N VAL A 476 -1.13 4.29 -11.06
CA VAL A 476 -1.28 2.86 -10.73
C VAL A 476 -0.49 1.99 -11.71
N MET A 477 -0.60 2.22 -13.02
CA MET A 477 0.15 1.47 -14.03
C MET A 477 1.66 1.66 -13.88
N VAL A 478 2.12 2.89 -13.70
CA VAL A 478 3.55 3.21 -13.50
C VAL A 478 4.09 2.57 -12.23
N ALA A 479 3.38 2.68 -11.12
CA ALA A 479 3.83 2.14 -9.84
C ALA A 479 3.90 0.60 -9.82
N THR A 480 2.99 -0.08 -10.56
CA THR A 480 2.86 -1.54 -10.51
C THR A 480 3.54 -2.28 -11.65
N LEU A 481 3.71 -1.63 -12.80
CA LEU A 481 4.30 -2.22 -14.01
C LEU A 481 5.54 -1.47 -14.49
N GLY A 482 5.63 -0.16 -14.22
CA GLY A 482 6.70 0.70 -14.74
C GLY A 482 8.10 0.26 -14.33
N GLU A 483 9.08 0.60 -15.15
CA GLU A 483 10.49 0.51 -14.79
C GLU A 483 10.86 1.81 -14.07
N ASN A 484 11.52 1.69 -12.91
CA ASN A 484 12.03 2.86 -12.19
C ASN A 484 13.19 3.43 -13.00
N GLU A 485 13.12 4.74 -13.34
CA GLU A 485 14.24 5.49 -13.92
C GLU A 485 15.42 5.61 -12.94
#